data_eaae8415f83dc97be6bfbde940a2400a
#
_entry.id   eaae8415f83dc97be6bfbde940a2400a
#
_cell.length_a   1.000
_cell.length_b   1.000
_cell.length_c   1.000
_cell.angle_alpha   90.00
_cell.angle_beta   90.00
_cell.angle_gamma   90.00
#
_symmetry.space_group_name_H-M   'P 1'
#
loop_
_entity.id
_entity.type
_entity.pdbx_description
1 polymer ?
#
loop_
_entity_poly.entity_id
_entity_poly.type
_entity_poly.pdbx_seq_one_letter_code
_entity_poly.pdbx_strand_id
1 'polypeptide(L)'
;MAKGNKKSLFWTSYSDLMTSLFFTLLVLFVVAIIAMGRALKKANDLQIATQAEIDKIHNIENSIQNIDSKWFEYNELHKKHVLKIDVSFPIGQSEITHIPLEKREELYSAGLAIDQFLKHAEEEYGESVKYLLIIEGQASNDGFTGNFDLSYQRALSLYRYF
;
A
#
# COMPACT_ATOMS: atom_id res chain seq x y z
N MET A 1 -42.18 3.79 -77.49
CA MET A 1 -42.37 3.05 -76.23
C MET A 1 -41.02 2.80 -75.55
N ALA A 2 -40.47 3.76 -74.77
CA ALA A 2 -39.20 3.56 -74.07
C ALA A 2 -39.09 4.40 -72.77
N LYS A 3 -40.17 4.58 -72.00
CA LYS A 3 -40.19 5.40 -70.79
C LYS A 3 -40.34 4.57 -69.51
N GLY A 4 -40.57 3.24 -69.61
CA GLY A 4 -40.75 2.38 -68.39
C GLY A 4 -39.44 1.86 -67.74
N ASN A 5 -38.37 1.74 -68.53
CA ASN A 5 -37.18 1.01 -68.12
C ASN A 5 -36.23 1.84 -67.21
N LYS A 6 -36.25 3.16 -67.28
CA LYS A 6 -35.37 4.03 -66.44
C LYS A 6 -35.78 4.11 -64.95
N LYS A 7 -37.12 3.99 -64.69
CA LYS A 7 -37.58 4.03 -63.25
C LYS A 7 -37.27 2.73 -62.53
N SER A 8 -37.32 1.59 -63.16
CA SER A 8 -37.02 0.29 -62.57
C SER A 8 -35.52 0.16 -62.25
N LEU A 9 -34.62 0.64 -63.07
CA LEU A 9 -33.17 0.68 -62.84
C LEU A 9 -32.82 1.59 -61.71
N PHE A 10 -33.44 2.75 -61.53
CA PHE A 10 -33.22 3.66 -60.40
C PHE A 10 -33.60 3.01 -59.07
N TRP A 11 -34.73 2.38 -58.96
CA TRP A 11 -35.19 1.71 -57.74
C TRP A 11 -34.31 0.53 -57.37
N THR A 12 -33.80 -0.25 -58.35
CA THR A 12 -32.88 -1.35 -58.12
C THR A 12 -31.55 -0.86 -57.60
N SER A 13 -30.98 0.18 -58.21
CA SER A 13 -29.70 0.80 -57.68
C SER A 13 -29.84 1.43 -56.32
N TYR A 14 -30.99 2.06 -56.05
CA TYR A 14 -31.28 2.64 -54.74
C TYR A 14 -31.41 1.55 -53.66
N SER A 15 -32.12 0.47 -53.94
CA SER A 15 -32.27 -0.68 -53.04
C SER A 15 -30.93 -1.34 -52.76
N ASP A 16 -30.07 -1.51 -53.74
CA ASP A 16 -28.72 -2.09 -53.57
C ASP A 16 -27.85 -1.22 -52.72
N LEU A 17 -27.86 0.10 -52.94
CA LEU A 17 -27.11 1.06 -52.12
C LEU A 17 -27.61 1.05 -50.68
N MET A 18 -28.92 1.01 -50.42
CA MET A 18 -29.47 0.96 -49.09
C MET A 18 -29.12 -0.36 -48.37
N THR A 19 -29.18 -1.46 -49.08
CA THR A 19 -28.82 -2.78 -48.54
C THR A 19 -27.34 -2.83 -48.19
N SER A 20 -26.47 -2.35 -49.06
CA SER A 20 -25.03 -2.25 -48.81
C SER A 20 -24.71 -1.36 -47.59
N LEU A 21 -25.35 -0.21 -47.50
CA LEU A 21 -25.23 0.69 -46.35
C LEU A 21 -25.67 0.01 -45.04
N PHE A 22 -26.83 -0.69 -45.10
CA PHE A 22 -27.35 -1.42 -43.97
C PHE A 22 -26.36 -2.50 -43.47
N PHE A 23 -25.82 -3.32 -44.38
CA PHE A 23 -24.82 -4.33 -44.00
C PHE A 23 -23.55 -3.73 -43.46
N THR A 24 -23.07 -2.63 -44.02
CA THR A 24 -21.89 -1.92 -43.50
C THR A 24 -22.12 -1.45 -42.09
N LEU A 25 -23.28 -0.82 -41.80
CA LEU A 25 -23.63 -0.38 -40.46
C LEU A 25 -23.77 -1.56 -39.48
N LEU A 26 -24.37 -2.68 -39.96
CA LEU A 26 -24.51 -3.88 -39.13
C LEU A 26 -23.15 -4.46 -38.76
N VAL A 27 -22.20 -4.55 -39.70
CA VAL A 27 -20.83 -5.02 -39.40
C VAL A 27 -20.14 -4.10 -38.43
N LEU A 28 -20.22 -2.77 -38.62
CA LEU A 28 -19.65 -1.79 -37.71
C LEU A 28 -20.25 -1.93 -36.31
N PHE A 29 -21.56 -2.14 -36.22
CA PHE A 29 -22.23 -2.34 -34.92
C PHE A 29 -21.74 -3.60 -34.20
N VAL A 30 -21.59 -4.72 -34.90
CA VAL A 30 -21.05 -5.96 -34.34
C VAL A 30 -19.61 -5.77 -33.85
N VAL A 31 -18.78 -5.10 -34.67
CA VAL A 31 -17.39 -4.77 -34.24
C VAL A 31 -17.36 -3.89 -32.99
N ALA A 32 -18.27 -2.89 -32.95
CA ALA A 32 -18.38 -2.00 -31.77
C ALA A 32 -18.78 -2.77 -30.49
N ILE A 33 -19.73 -3.71 -30.57
CA ILE A 33 -20.14 -4.56 -29.45
C ILE A 33 -18.97 -5.43 -28.98
N ILE A 34 -18.23 -6.06 -29.89
CA ILE A 34 -17.08 -6.87 -29.54
C ILE A 34 -15.98 -6.02 -28.84
N ALA A 35 -15.69 -4.84 -29.41
CA ALA A 35 -14.71 -3.92 -28.82
C ALA A 35 -15.12 -3.45 -27.42
N MET A 36 -16.41 -3.09 -27.26
CA MET A 36 -16.97 -2.70 -25.97
C MET A 36 -16.90 -3.84 -24.93
N GLY A 37 -17.25 -5.07 -25.34
CA GLY A 37 -17.16 -6.25 -24.48
C GLY A 37 -15.73 -6.52 -23.99
N ARG A 38 -14.73 -6.37 -24.87
CA ARG A 38 -13.33 -6.49 -24.48
C ARG A 38 -12.87 -5.38 -23.53
N ALA A 39 -13.30 -4.15 -23.77
CA ALA A 39 -12.99 -3.01 -22.90
C ALA A 39 -13.60 -3.17 -21.51
N LEU A 40 -14.85 -3.59 -21.42
CA LEU A 40 -15.54 -3.88 -20.16
C LEU A 40 -14.85 -5.01 -19.39
N LYS A 41 -14.49 -6.10 -20.07
CA LYS A 41 -13.76 -7.20 -19.41
C LYS A 41 -12.44 -6.71 -18.83
N LYS A 42 -11.64 -5.98 -19.61
CA LYS A 42 -10.36 -5.41 -19.13
C LYS A 42 -10.56 -4.47 -17.95
N ALA A 43 -11.57 -3.62 -17.97
CA ALA A 43 -11.88 -2.72 -16.86
C ALA A 43 -12.25 -3.50 -15.58
N ASN A 44 -13.07 -4.55 -15.72
CA ASN A 44 -13.47 -5.40 -14.61
C ASN A 44 -12.27 -6.18 -14.03
N ASP A 45 -11.39 -6.73 -14.85
CA ASP A 45 -10.18 -7.45 -14.42
C ASP A 45 -9.23 -6.51 -13.65
N LEU A 46 -9.09 -5.26 -14.11
CA LEU A 46 -8.32 -4.23 -13.40
C LEU A 46 -8.96 -3.86 -12.05
N GLN A 47 -10.28 -3.73 -12.01
CA GLN A 47 -11.00 -3.42 -10.77
C GLN A 47 -10.85 -4.53 -9.73
N ILE A 48 -10.95 -5.80 -10.14
CA ILE A 48 -10.74 -6.96 -9.25
C ILE A 48 -9.32 -6.98 -8.71
N ALA A 49 -8.31 -6.76 -9.57
CA ALA A 49 -6.92 -6.71 -9.14
C ALA A 49 -6.67 -5.58 -8.13
N THR A 50 -7.21 -4.38 -8.39
CA THR A 50 -7.09 -3.23 -7.49
C THR A 50 -7.77 -3.50 -6.15
N GLN A 51 -8.96 -4.13 -6.15
CA GLN A 51 -9.67 -4.48 -4.91
C GLN A 51 -8.87 -5.49 -4.08
N ALA A 52 -8.29 -6.51 -4.72
CA ALA A 52 -7.45 -7.49 -4.03
C ALA A 52 -6.20 -6.84 -3.39
N GLU A 53 -5.62 -5.83 -4.05
CA GLU A 53 -4.51 -5.06 -3.46
C GLU A 53 -4.96 -4.22 -2.26
N ILE A 54 -6.13 -3.58 -2.34
CA ILE A 54 -6.72 -2.81 -1.24
C ILE A 54 -7.01 -3.73 -0.05
N ASP A 55 -7.63 -4.88 -0.28
CA ASP A 55 -7.93 -5.86 0.77
C ASP A 55 -6.65 -6.37 1.44
N LYS A 56 -5.59 -6.59 0.65
CA LYS A 56 -4.27 -6.94 1.17
C LYS A 56 -3.70 -5.84 2.08
N ILE A 57 -3.79 -4.57 1.67
CA ILE A 57 -3.34 -3.43 2.48
C ILE A 57 -4.14 -3.36 3.79
N HIS A 58 -5.46 -3.53 3.76
CA HIS A 58 -6.30 -3.53 4.96
C HIS A 58 -5.95 -4.68 5.90
N ASN A 59 -5.68 -5.88 5.37
CA ASN A 59 -5.24 -7.01 6.19
C ASN A 59 -3.90 -6.74 6.86
N ILE A 60 -2.96 -6.11 6.15
CA ILE A 60 -1.68 -5.68 6.69
C ILE A 60 -1.87 -4.62 7.79
N GLU A 61 -2.70 -3.59 7.54
CA GLU A 61 -3.03 -2.57 8.55
C GLU A 61 -3.63 -3.20 9.81
N ASN A 62 -4.54 -4.16 9.67
CA ASN A 62 -5.14 -4.88 10.80
C ASN A 62 -4.11 -5.75 11.54
N SER A 63 -3.21 -6.41 10.83
CA SER A 63 -2.13 -7.21 11.43
C SER A 63 -1.15 -6.34 12.21
N ILE A 64 -0.83 -5.16 11.68
CA ILE A 64 0.02 -4.17 12.37
C ILE A 64 -0.60 -3.72 13.69
N GLN A 65 -1.92 -3.56 13.78
CA GLN A 65 -2.60 -3.17 15.02
C GLN A 65 -2.48 -4.24 16.13
N ASN A 66 -2.13 -5.47 15.78
CA ASN A 66 -2.01 -6.59 16.70
C ASN A 66 -0.60 -6.78 17.29
N ILE A 67 0.34 -5.83 17.09
CA ILE A 67 1.60 -5.84 17.86
C ILE A 67 1.25 -5.81 19.36
N ASP A 68 2.01 -6.55 20.14
CA ASP A 68 1.78 -6.72 21.57
C ASP A 68 1.48 -5.38 22.26
N SER A 69 0.22 -5.18 22.60
CA SER A 69 -0.31 -3.96 23.24
C SER A 69 0.29 -3.69 24.62
N LYS A 70 1.00 -4.66 25.19
CA LYS A 70 1.76 -4.49 26.43
C LYS A 70 2.91 -3.50 26.25
N TRP A 71 3.60 -3.58 25.12
CA TRP A 71 4.82 -2.81 24.87
C TRP A 71 4.60 -1.64 23.93
N PHE A 72 3.56 -1.69 23.09
CA PHE A 72 3.30 -0.71 22.05
C PHE A 72 1.91 -0.12 22.14
N GLU A 73 1.78 1.14 21.76
CA GLU A 73 0.53 1.84 21.56
C GLU A 73 0.42 2.29 20.10
N TYR A 74 -0.69 2.00 19.47
CA TYR A 74 -0.93 2.44 18.11
C TYR A 74 -1.44 3.88 18.09
N ASN A 75 -0.73 4.75 17.37
CA ASN A 75 -1.13 6.13 17.15
C ASN A 75 -1.88 6.25 15.83
N GLU A 76 -3.20 6.37 15.89
CA GLU A 76 -4.07 6.44 14.70
C GLU A 76 -3.79 7.66 13.81
N LEU A 77 -3.42 8.80 14.42
CA LEU A 77 -3.15 10.04 13.69
C LEU A 77 -1.91 9.92 12.78
N HIS A 78 -0.88 9.25 13.28
CA HIS A 78 0.39 9.10 12.56
C HIS A 78 0.58 7.70 11.96
N LYS A 79 -0.41 6.80 12.13
CA LYS A 79 -0.37 5.40 11.66
C LYS A 79 0.93 4.70 12.03
N LYS A 80 1.37 4.85 13.27
CA LYS A 80 2.61 4.26 13.79
C LYS A 80 2.43 3.68 15.19
N HIS A 81 3.22 2.66 15.50
CA HIS A 81 3.36 2.18 16.87
C HIS A 81 4.40 3.00 17.62
N VAL A 82 4.08 3.33 18.86
CA VAL A 82 4.97 4.03 19.79
C VAL A 82 5.26 3.11 20.95
N LEU A 83 6.53 3.00 21.32
CA LEU A 83 6.96 2.23 22.48
C LEU A 83 6.42 2.89 23.76
N LYS A 84 5.78 2.11 24.63
CA LYS A 84 5.25 2.57 25.93
C LYS A 84 6.29 2.63 27.04
N ILE A 85 7.45 2.02 26.82
CA ILE A 85 8.51 1.97 27.82
C ILE A 85 9.17 3.34 27.88
N ASP A 86 9.20 3.94 29.07
CA ASP A 86 9.94 5.18 29.29
C ASP A 86 11.44 4.86 29.37
N VAL A 87 12.15 5.23 28.31
CA VAL A 87 13.59 5.04 28.17
C VAL A 87 14.29 6.37 28.43
N SER A 88 14.80 6.52 29.62
CA SER A 88 15.52 7.73 30.04
C SER A 88 17.02 7.46 30.23
N PHE A 89 17.84 8.20 29.49
CA PHE A 89 19.28 8.19 29.65
C PHE A 89 19.71 9.30 30.67
N PRO A 90 20.67 9.03 31.54
CA PRO A 90 21.24 10.10 32.39
C PRO A 90 21.83 11.24 31.55
N ILE A 91 22.01 12.39 32.18
CA ILE A 91 22.53 13.60 31.51
C ILE A 91 23.90 13.30 30.88
N GLY A 92 24.03 13.61 29.59
CA GLY A 92 25.27 13.41 28.85
C GLY A 92 25.60 11.93 28.50
N GLN A 93 24.76 10.98 28.89
CA GLN A 93 24.98 9.56 28.62
C GLN A 93 24.14 9.08 27.46
N SER A 94 24.65 8.09 26.73
CA SER A 94 23.98 7.45 25.57
C SER A 94 24.07 5.92 25.55
N GLU A 95 24.86 5.33 26.47
CA GLU A 95 25.02 3.89 26.51
C GLU A 95 23.86 3.19 27.21
N ILE A 96 23.39 2.09 26.65
CA ILE A 96 22.29 1.29 27.21
C ILE A 96 22.56 0.78 28.61
N THR A 97 23.83 0.57 28.95
CA THR A 97 24.28 0.11 30.28
C THR A 97 23.95 1.07 31.40
N HIS A 98 23.75 2.36 31.10
CA HIS A 98 23.36 3.38 32.09
C HIS A 98 21.85 3.38 32.37
N ILE A 99 21.06 2.65 31.61
CA ILE A 99 19.63 2.45 31.88
C ILE A 99 19.46 1.36 32.94
N PRO A 100 18.54 1.51 33.89
CA PRO A 100 18.26 0.51 34.92
C PRO A 100 18.01 -0.88 34.31
N LEU A 101 18.48 -1.93 35.00
CA LEU A 101 18.38 -3.31 34.52
C LEU A 101 16.93 -3.70 34.19
N GLU A 102 15.99 -3.36 35.04
CA GLU A 102 14.57 -3.63 34.85
C GLU A 102 14.06 -3.05 33.51
N LYS A 103 14.43 -1.82 33.18
CA LYS A 103 14.06 -1.16 31.93
C LYS A 103 14.73 -1.78 30.72
N ARG A 104 15.94 -2.29 30.88
CA ARG A 104 16.64 -3.04 29.81
C ARG A 104 15.96 -4.38 29.52
N GLU A 105 15.45 -5.09 30.55
CA GLU A 105 14.70 -6.33 30.40
C GLU A 105 13.35 -6.08 29.70
N GLU A 106 12.67 -4.99 30.04
CA GLU A 106 11.45 -4.55 29.35
C GLU A 106 11.75 -4.24 27.87
N LEU A 107 12.83 -3.50 27.59
CA LEU A 107 13.27 -3.19 26.21
C LEU A 107 13.62 -4.44 25.43
N TYR A 108 14.33 -5.39 26.03
CA TYR A 108 14.63 -6.68 25.38
C TYR A 108 13.36 -7.45 25.03
N SER A 109 12.39 -7.48 25.94
CA SER A 109 11.10 -8.12 25.70
C SER A 109 10.31 -7.44 24.59
N ALA A 110 10.36 -6.11 24.51
CA ALA A 110 9.77 -5.34 23.41
C ALA A 110 10.46 -5.64 22.07
N GLY A 111 11.79 -5.76 22.06
CA GLY A 111 12.55 -6.16 20.87
C GLY A 111 12.17 -7.56 20.37
N LEU A 112 11.99 -8.53 21.27
CA LEU A 112 11.49 -9.85 20.90
C LEU A 112 10.08 -9.80 20.29
N ALA A 113 9.20 -8.94 20.81
CA ALA A 113 7.87 -8.77 20.23
C ALA A 113 7.91 -8.19 18.82
N ILE A 114 8.83 -7.26 18.52
CA ILE A 114 9.07 -6.75 17.17
C ILE A 114 9.58 -7.88 16.26
N ASP A 115 10.57 -8.64 16.70
CA ASP A 115 11.15 -9.75 15.90
C ASP A 115 10.10 -10.81 15.57
N GLN A 116 9.28 -11.19 16.54
CA GLN A 116 8.17 -12.13 16.33
C GLN A 116 7.13 -11.59 15.34
N PHE A 117 6.77 -10.32 15.47
CA PHE A 117 5.86 -9.65 14.54
C PHE A 117 6.42 -9.64 13.12
N LEU A 118 7.69 -9.26 12.94
CA LEU A 118 8.34 -9.20 11.63
C LEU A 118 8.42 -10.59 10.96
N LYS A 119 8.76 -11.63 11.73
CA LYS A 119 8.79 -13.01 11.24
C LYS A 119 7.41 -13.49 10.80
N HIS A 120 6.39 -13.24 11.61
CA HIS A 120 5.01 -13.60 11.26
C HIS A 120 4.53 -12.86 10.00
N ALA A 121 4.84 -11.59 9.91
CA ALA A 121 4.51 -10.77 8.75
C ALA A 121 5.25 -11.23 7.47
N GLU A 122 6.50 -11.65 7.58
CA GLU A 122 7.27 -12.22 6.46
C GLU A 122 6.68 -13.56 6.00
N GLU A 123 6.26 -14.42 6.93
CA GLU A 123 5.59 -15.69 6.62
C GLU A 123 4.24 -15.48 5.93
N GLU A 124 3.45 -14.48 6.36
CA GLU A 124 2.11 -14.25 5.84
C GLU A 124 2.11 -13.47 4.52
N TYR A 125 2.97 -12.45 4.38
CA TYR A 125 2.97 -11.52 3.24
C TYR A 125 4.17 -11.66 2.31
N GLY A 126 5.20 -12.41 2.70
CA GLY A 126 6.43 -12.63 1.94
C GLY A 126 7.21 -11.35 1.68
N GLU A 127 8.04 -11.34 0.64
CA GLU A 127 8.87 -10.17 0.26
C GLU A 127 8.07 -8.97 -0.28
N SER A 128 6.76 -9.11 -0.45
CA SER A 128 5.91 -8.05 -1.01
C SER A 128 5.64 -6.90 -0.03
N VAL A 129 5.90 -7.10 1.26
CA VAL A 129 5.72 -6.10 2.32
C VAL A 129 7.04 -5.89 3.04
N LYS A 130 7.44 -4.62 3.17
CA LYS A 130 8.65 -4.24 3.91
C LYS A 130 8.26 -3.30 5.04
N TYR A 131 8.70 -3.62 6.24
CA TYR A 131 8.50 -2.78 7.40
C TYR A 131 9.73 -1.91 7.63
N LEU A 132 9.51 -0.68 8.04
CA LEU A 132 10.55 0.26 8.43
C LEU A 132 10.49 0.46 9.94
N LEU A 133 11.53 0.01 10.64
CA LEU A 133 11.71 0.33 12.05
C LEU A 133 12.48 1.64 12.17
N ILE A 134 11.87 2.65 12.78
CA ILE A 134 12.48 3.95 13.03
C ILE A 134 12.76 4.06 14.53
N ILE A 135 14.01 4.23 14.88
CA ILE A 135 14.44 4.46 16.26
C ILE A 135 14.86 5.92 16.39
N GLU A 136 14.11 6.70 17.15
CA GLU A 136 14.37 8.11 17.38
C GLU A 136 15.00 8.31 18.76
N GLY A 137 16.18 8.88 18.80
CA GLY A 137 16.81 9.35 20.04
C GLY A 137 16.39 10.80 20.31
N GLN A 138 16.21 11.13 21.57
CA GLN A 138 15.90 12.49 21.99
C GLN A 138 16.95 13.01 22.96
N ALA A 139 17.26 14.30 22.88
CA ALA A 139 18.07 15.04 23.80
C ALA A 139 17.36 16.33 24.23
N SER A 140 17.78 16.94 25.32
CA SER A 140 17.21 18.18 25.85
C SER A 140 17.38 19.34 24.87
N ASN A 141 16.40 20.24 24.80
CA ASN A 141 16.53 21.48 24.04
C ASN A 141 17.04 22.61 24.93
N ASP A 142 18.26 22.47 25.43
CA ASP A 142 18.91 23.38 26.40
C ASP A 142 20.01 24.24 25.79
N GLY A 143 20.14 24.28 24.48
CA GLY A 143 21.16 25.04 23.75
C GLY A 143 22.55 24.38 23.73
N PHE A 144 22.69 23.18 24.27
CA PHE A 144 23.97 22.45 24.20
C PHE A 144 24.22 21.99 22.76
N THR A 145 25.40 22.36 22.20
CA THR A 145 25.72 22.06 20.77
C THR A 145 25.88 20.58 20.49
N GLY A 146 26.13 19.73 21.50
CA GLY A 146 26.25 18.28 21.37
C GLY A 146 24.94 17.50 21.43
N ASN A 147 23.79 18.17 21.55
CA ASN A 147 22.48 17.50 21.68
C ASN A 147 22.14 16.64 20.47
N PHE A 148 22.54 17.08 19.28
CA PHE A 148 22.31 16.28 18.06
C PHE A 148 23.09 14.96 18.08
N ASP A 149 24.39 15.01 18.39
CA ASP A 149 25.23 13.82 18.53
C ASP A 149 24.72 12.91 19.63
N LEU A 150 24.32 13.47 20.76
CA LEU A 150 23.79 12.72 21.88
C LEU A 150 22.51 11.99 21.54
N SER A 151 21.59 12.64 20.84
CA SER A 151 20.34 12.02 20.39
C SER A 151 20.61 10.88 19.39
N TYR A 152 21.54 11.09 18.47
CA TYR A 152 21.96 10.05 17.52
C TYR A 152 22.61 8.86 18.23
N GLN A 153 23.50 9.09 19.18
CA GLN A 153 24.17 8.03 19.94
C GLN A 153 23.17 7.22 20.79
N ARG A 154 22.15 7.86 21.34
CA ARG A 154 21.07 7.18 22.07
C ARG A 154 20.25 6.28 21.15
N ALA A 155 19.88 6.76 19.98
CA ALA A 155 19.18 5.94 18.97
C ALA A 155 20.05 4.74 18.55
N LEU A 156 21.34 4.97 18.30
CA LEU A 156 22.30 3.93 17.91
C LEU A 156 22.51 2.88 18.99
N SER A 157 22.52 3.28 20.27
CA SER A 157 22.61 2.37 21.40
C SER A 157 21.40 1.44 21.49
N LEU A 158 20.20 1.97 21.28
CA LEU A 158 18.97 1.17 21.22
C LEU A 158 18.96 0.23 20.03
N TYR A 159 19.37 0.72 18.86
CA TYR A 159 19.46 -0.11 17.64
C TYR A 159 20.40 -1.32 17.80
N ARG A 160 21.52 -1.12 18.49
CA ARG A 160 22.49 -2.21 18.75
C ARG A 160 22.03 -3.18 19.84
N TYR A 161 21.08 -2.78 20.63
CA TYR A 161 20.54 -3.57 21.74
C TYR A 161 19.44 -4.53 21.26
N PHE A 162 18.67 -4.14 20.26
CA PHE A 162 17.67 -4.97 19.59
C PHE A 162 18.28 -5.91 18.55
#